data_3e61113ae5dd8017730c7080ea29328a
#
_entry.id   3e61113ae5dd8017730c7080ea29328a
#
_cell.length_a   1.000
_cell.length_b   1.000
_cell.length_c   1.000
_cell.angle_alpha   90.00
_cell.angle_beta   90.00
_cell.angle_gamma   90.00
#
_symmetry.space_group_name_H-M   'P 1'
#
loop_
_entity.id
_entity.type
_entity.pdbx_description
1 polymer ?
#
loop_
_entity_poly.entity_id
_entity_poly.type
_entity_poly.pdbx_seq_one_letter_code
_entity_poly.pdbx_strand_id
1 'polypeptide(L)'
;LFRTNQLDGVWTVEPWVSRLETEAGGKVVVEEPNAVTTVLAASEKALTEQRELVRKFVAAHHELTDWIKANPAEAQAIVRKELSEEVRSGISADLIARAWKRIALVHEADADELKAFVENAQKAGLLRAAPDLSRLVEKP
;
A
#
# COMPACT_ATOMS: atom_id res chain seq x y z
N LEU A 1 4.80 -12.32 16.79
CA LEU A 1 6.15 -12.91 16.78
C LEU A 1 7.21 -11.91 17.25
N PHE A 2 7.29 -10.70 16.68
CA PHE A 2 8.26 -9.66 17.10
C PHE A 2 8.11 -9.30 18.59
N ARG A 3 6.89 -9.02 19.06
CA ARG A 3 6.60 -8.69 20.46
C ARG A 3 6.97 -9.80 21.46
N THR A 4 7.07 -11.04 20.99
CA THR A 4 7.43 -12.22 21.80
C THR A 4 8.88 -12.65 21.60
N ASN A 5 9.73 -11.79 21.03
CA ASN A 5 11.14 -12.03 20.75
C ASN A 5 11.41 -13.30 19.92
N GLN A 6 10.50 -13.64 19.01
CA GLN A 6 10.65 -14.75 18.08
C GLN A 6 11.21 -14.30 16.73
N LEU A 7 11.31 -12.99 16.51
CA LEU A 7 11.89 -12.35 15.33
C LEU A 7 12.75 -11.16 15.76
N ASP A 8 13.94 -11.05 15.23
CA ASP A 8 14.87 -9.94 15.48
C ASP A 8 14.57 -8.73 14.60
N GLY A 9 13.94 -8.91 13.46
CA GLY A 9 13.54 -7.87 12.51
C GLY A 9 12.32 -8.24 11.72
N VAL A 10 11.63 -7.21 11.21
CA VAL A 10 10.42 -7.35 10.38
C VAL A 10 10.48 -6.32 9.27
N TRP A 11 10.19 -6.74 8.04
CA TRP A 11 9.90 -5.85 6.93
C TRP A 11 8.38 -5.78 6.74
N THR A 12 7.80 -4.60 6.87
CA THR A 12 6.36 -4.41 6.81
C THR A 12 5.99 -2.99 6.38
N VAL A 13 4.70 -2.72 6.22
CA VAL A 13 4.16 -1.43 5.80
C VAL A 13 3.30 -0.81 6.90
N GLU A 14 2.90 0.45 6.73
CA GLU A 14 1.93 1.08 7.63
C GLU A 14 0.52 0.43 7.52
N PRO A 15 -0.23 0.36 8.60
CA PRO A 15 0.02 0.91 9.94
C PRO A 15 0.83 -0.01 10.87
N TRP A 16 1.33 -1.12 10.36
CA TRP A 16 2.01 -2.13 11.17
C TRP A 16 3.38 -1.68 11.67
N VAL A 17 4.10 -0.84 10.92
CA VAL A 17 5.34 -0.20 11.38
C VAL A 17 5.06 0.64 12.63
N SER A 18 4.11 1.57 12.54
CA SER A 18 3.70 2.41 13.67
C SER A 18 3.23 1.59 14.87
N ARG A 19 2.54 0.47 14.64
CA ARG A 19 2.10 -0.44 15.69
C ARG A 19 3.26 -1.14 16.40
N LEU A 20 4.24 -1.62 15.65
CA LEU A 20 5.45 -2.22 16.21
C LEU A 20 6.26 -1.23 17.05
N GLU A 21 6.38 0.02 16.58
CA GLU A 21 7.06 1.07 17.35
C GLU A 21 6.33 1.39 18.67
N THR A 22 5.01 1.51 18.63
CA THR A 22 4.22 1.95 19.80
C THR A 22 3.91 0.84 20.80
N GLU A 23 3.67 -0.40 20.32
CA GLU A 23 3.19 -1.50 21.14
C GLU A 23 4.27 -2.56 21.45
N ALA A 24 5.36 -2.59 20.67
CA ALA A 24 6.38 -3.63 20.80
C ALA A 24 7.81 -3.08 20.95
N GLY A 25 7.99 -1.77 21.10
CA GLY A 25 9.29 -1.13 21.26
C GLY A 25 10.19 -1.26 20.02
N GLY A 26 9.62 -1.51 18.85
CA GLY A 26 10.32 -1.60 17.59
C GLY A 26 11.02 -0.28 17.24
N LYS A 27 12.10 -0.36 16.49
CA LYS A 27 12.83 0.80 15.94
C LYS A 27 12.95 0.62 14.44
N VAL A 28 12.62 1.65 13.68
CA VAL A 28 12.86 1.68 12.24
C VAL A 28 14.38 1.77 12.00
N VAL A 29 14.91 0.78 11.29
CA VAL A 29 16.34 0.69 10.94
C VAL A 29 16.58 1.14 9.50
N VAL A 30 15.65 0.80 8.60
CA VAL A 30 15.66 1.19 7.19
C VAL A 30 14.25 1.58 6.80
N GLU A 31 14.09 2.65 6.06
CA GLU A 31 12.83 3.11 5.51
C GLU A 31 12.98 3.34 4.00
N GLU A 32 12.00 2.89 3.22
CA GLU A 32 11.88 3.15 1.78
C GLU A 32 10.63 4.00 1.56
N PRO A 33 10.76 5.34 1.57
CA PRO A 33 9.62 6.25 1.65
C PRO A 33 8.77 6.28 0.38
N ASN A 34 9.34 5.92 -0.77
CA ASN A 34 8.66 5.99 -2.07
C ASN A 34 8.26 4.62 -2.61
N ALA A 35 8.37 3.56 -1.79
CA ALA A 35 8.03 2.22 -2.24
C ALA A 35 6.53 2.10 -2.57
N VAL A 36 6.22 1.63 -3.77
CA VAL A 36 4.85 1.25 -4.15
C VAL A 36 4.46 0.00 -3.36
N THR A 37 3.53 0.15 -2.41
CA THR A 37 3.10 -0.92 -1.51
C THR A 37 1.75 -1.52 -1.88
N THR A 38 0.90 -0.74 -2.56
CA THR A 38 -0.45 -1.15 -2.92
C THR A 38 -0.84 -0.56 -4.27
N VAL A 39 -1.38 -1.38 -5.15
CA VAL A 39 -1.84 -0.98 -6.48
C VAL A 39 -3.24 -1.50 -6.76
N LEU A 40 -4.01 -0.76 -7.55
CA LEU A 40 -5.23 -1.27 -8.16
C LEU A 40 -4.85 -2.11 -9.38
N ALA A 41 -5.19 -3.39 -9.37
CA ALA A 41 -4.93 -4.30 -10.47
C ALA A 41 -6.22 -4.75 -11.16
N ALA A 42 -6.20 -4.83 -12.47
CA ALA A 42 -7.29 -5.39 -13.27
C ALA A 42 -6.76 -6.58 -14.10
N SER A 43 -7.61 -7.59 -14.32
CA SER A 43 -7.28 -8.67 -15.22
C SER A 43 -7.34 -8.21 -16.68
N GLU A 44 -6.56 -8.84 -17.57
CA GLU A 44 -6.64 -8.58 -19.01
C GLU A 44 -8.06 -8.80 -19.57
N LYS A 45 -8.76 -9.80 -19.06
CA LYS A 45 -10.16 -10.05 -19.41
C LYS A 45 -11.05 -8.85 -19.05
N ALA A 46 -10.91 -8.28 -17.87
CA ALA A 46 -11.67 -7.09 -17.48
C ALA A 46 -11.34 -5.87 -18.36
N LEU A 47 -10.05 -5.69 -18.72
CA LEU A 47 -9.60 -4.61 -19.58
C LEU A 47 -10.13 -4.73 -21.03
N THR A 48 -10.34 -5.95 -21.53
CA THR A 48 -10.85 -6.19 -22.89
C THR A 48 -12.36 -6.24 -22.96
N GLU A 49 -13.01 -7.00 -22.07
CA GLU A 49 -14.44 -7.27 -22.13
C GLU A 49 -15.30 -6.25 -21.34
N GLN A 50 -14.72 -5.56 -20.36
CA GLN A 50 -15.43 -4.66 -19.45
C GLN A 50 -14.72 -3.30 -19.31
N ARG A 51 -14.07 -2.83 -20.37
CA ARG A 51 -13.23 -1.62 -20.36
C ARG A 51 -13.97 -0.40 -19.78
N GLU A 52 -15.22 -0.20 -20.13
CA GLU A 52 -16.01 0.93 -19.64
C GLU A 52 -16.28 0.82 -18.12
N LEU A 53 -16.48 -0.37 -17.59
CA LEU A 53 -16.62 -0.59 -16.15
C LEU A 53 -15.30 -0.29 -15.43
N VAL A 54 -14.17 -0.78 -15.96
CA VAL A 54 -12.83 -0.49 -15.40
C VAL A 54 -12.57 1.01 -15.40
N ARG A 55 -12.89 1.73 -16.49
CA ARG A 55 -12.75 3.19 -16.58
C ARG A 55 -13.55 3.91 -15.50
N LYS A 56 -14.82 3.53 -15.29
CA LYS A 56 -15.66 4.10 -14.24
C LYS A 56 -15.10 3.82 -12.85
N PHE A 57 -14.58 2.62 -12.64
CA PHE A 57 -13.97 2.26 -11.36
C PHE A 57 -12.71 3.09 -11.08
N VAL A 58 -11.84 3.26 -12.07
CA VAL A 58 -10.63 4.10 -11.95
C VAL A 58 -11.01 5.55 -11.68
N ALA A 59 -12.02 6.10 -12.37
CA ALA A 59 -12.50 7.46 -12.12
C ALA A 59 -13.01 7.62 -10.68
N ALA A 60 -13.82 6.69 -10.19
CA ALA A 60 -14.30 6.70 -8.80
C ALA A 60 -13.15 6.56 -7.79
N HIS A 61 -12.12 5.77 -8.11
CA HIS A 61 -10.91 5.65 -7.28
C HIS A 61 -10.13 6.97 -7.21
N HIS A 62 -10.01 7.70 -8.32
CA HIS A 62 -9.40 9.03 -8.33
C HIS A 62 -10.19 10.02 -7.47
N GLU A 63 -11.51 10.09 -7.65
CA GLU A 63 -12.38 10.93 -6.83
C GLU A 63 -12.25 10.61 -5.33
N LEU A 64 -12.23 9.32 -4.98
CA LEU A 64 -12.03 8.90 -3.59
C LEU A 64 -10.65 9.31 -3.06
N THR A 65 -9.60 9.18 -3.87
CA THR A 65 -8.24 9.59 -3.48
C THR A 65 -8.19 11.09 -3.19
N ASP A 66 -8.83 11.90 -4.02
CA ASP A 66 -8.90 13.35 -3.82
C ASP A 66 -9.74 13.71 -2.59
N TRP A 67 -10.85 13.00 -2.38
CA TRP A 67 -11.68 13.19 -1.19
C TRP A 67 -10.89 12.87 0.09
N ILE A 68 -10.13 11.75 0.12
CA ILE A 68 -9.28 11.38 1.27
C ILE A 68 -8.25 12.48 1.56
N LYS A 69 -7.62 13.04 0.52
CA LYS A 69 -6.64 14.14 0.68
C LYS A 69 -7.30 15.41 1.21
N ALA A 70 -8.52 15.71 0.78
CA ALA A 70 -9.27 16.87 1.22
C ALA A 70 -9.88 16.71 2.62
N ASN A 71 -10.16 15.47 3.06
CA ASN A 71 -10.85 15.14 4.30
C ASN A 71 -10.06 14.17 5.19
N PRO A 72 -8.80 14.47 5.53
CA PRO A 72 -7.92 13.49 6.18
C PRO A 72 -8.41 13.01 7.54
N ALA A 73 -9.09 13.86 8.32
CA ALA A 73 -9.60 13.48 9.64
C ALA A 73 -10.74 12.46 9.55
N GLU A 74 -11.68 12.67 8.60
CA GLU A 74 -12.80 11.75 8.37
C GLU A 74 -12.30 10.44 7.77
N ALA A 75 -11.39 10.50 6.79
CA ALA A 75 -10.76 9.33 6.20
C ALA A 75 -10.04 8.47 7.24
N GLN A 76 -9.27 9.08 8.15
CA GLN A 76 -8.61 8.37 9.25
C GLN A 76 -9.61 7.70 10.19
N ALA A 77 -10.75 8.35 10.49
CA ALA A 77 -11.79 7.77 11.33
C ALA A 77 -12.43 6.53 10.69
N ILE A 78 -12.70 6.58 9.39
CA ILE A 78 -13.22 5.45 8.60
C ILE A 78 -12.21 4.31 8.59
N VAL A 79 -10.96 4.58 8.21
CA VAL A 79 -9.89 3.57 8.15
C VAL A 79 -9.67 2.93 9.52
N ARG A 80 -9.66 3.72 10.59
CA ARG A 80 -9.53 3.19 11.95
C ARG A 80 -10.64 2.21 12.30
N LYS A 81 -11.89 2.56 11.98
CA LYS A 81 -13.04 1.70 12.24
C LYS A 81 -12.90 0.38 11.50
N GLU A 82 -12.72 0.42 10.19
CA GLU A 82 -12.63 -0.76 9.34
C GLU A 82 -11.46 -1.67 9.74
N LEU A 83 -10.26 -1.10 9.97
CA LEU A 83 -9.12 -1.88 10.42
C LEU A 83 -9.33 -2.50 11.82
N SER A 84 -10.00 -1.81 12.74
CA SER A 84 -10.28 -2.36 14.06
C SER A 84 -11.23 -3.56 13.99
N GLU A 85 -12.20 -3.53 13.09
CA GLU A 85 -13.11 -4.63 12.81
C GLU A 85 -12.38 -5.81 12.16
N GLU A 86 -11.55 -5.55 11.16
CA GLU A 86 -10.78 -6.57 10.44
C GLU A 86 -9.82 -7.33 11.36
N VAL A 87 -9.03 -6.61 12.15
CA VAL A 87 -8.04 -7.24 13.06
C VAL A 87 -8.67 -7.70 14.39
N ARG A 88 -9.95 -7.50 14.58
CA ARG A 88 -10.68 -7.80 15.83
C ARG A 88 -9.98 -7.27 17.08
N SER A 89 -9.37 -6.11 16.95
CA SER A 89 -8.59 -5.46 18.02
C SER A 89 -8.71 -3.94 17.84
N GLY A 90 -8.88 -3.22 18.95
CA GLY A 90 -8.94 -1.76 18.91
C GLY A 90 -7.65 -1.14 18.36
N ILE A 91 -7.79 -0.28 17.36
CA ILE A 91 -6.70 0.55 16.84
C ILE A 91 -6.91 1.97 17.35
N SER A 92 -5.88 2.56 17.98
CA SER A 92 -5.98 3.91 18.51
C SER A 92 -5.97 4.97 17.41
N ALA A 93 -6.60 6.12 17.66
CA ALA A 93 -6.56 7.25 16.74
C ALA A 93 -5.12 7.76 16.53
N ASP A 94 -4.31 7.77 17.59
CA ASP A 94 -2.91 8.21 17.54
C ASP A 94 -2.06 7.30 16.65
N LEU A 95 -2.31 5.99 16.66
CA LEU A 95 -1.62 5.05 15.79
C LEU A 95 -1.93 5.36 14.32
N ILE A 96 -3.21 5.55 13.97
CA ILE A 96 -3.61 5.91 12.60
C ILE A 96 -3.03 7.27 12.20
N ALA A 97 -3.08 8.28 13.05
CA ALA A 97 -2.53 9.60 12.76
C ALA A 97 -1.01 9.56 12.56
N ARG A 98 -0.30 8.67 13.26
CA ARG A 98 1.14 8.44 13.07
C ARG A 98 1.41 7.76 11.73
N ALA A 99 0.72 6.67 11.44
CA ALA A 99 0.85 5.93 10.18
C ALA A 99 0.53 6.81 8.97
N TRP A 100 -0.48 7.67 9.07
CA TRP A 100 -0.91 8.56 7.99
C TRP A 100 0.19 9.48 7.48
N LYS A 101 1.13 9.87 8.32
CA LYS A 101 2.25 10.72 7.94
C LYS A 101 3.26 10.05 7.02
N ARG A 102 3.23 8.73 6.96
CA ARG A 102 4.13 7.89 6.15
C ARG A 102 3.43 7.28 4.93
N ILE A 103 2.12 7.52 4.75
CA ILE A 103 1.35 7.02 3.62
C ILE A 103 1.16 8.13 2.61
N ALA A 104 1.59 7.91 1.38
CA ALA A 104 1.28 8.76 0.24
C ALA A 104 0.21 8.08 -0.62
N LEU A 105 -0.92 8.76 -0.81
CA LEU A 105 -1.97 8.31 -1.71
C LEU A 105 -1.83 9.02 -3.05
N VAL A 106 -1.67 8.26 -4.11
CA VAL A 106 -1.46 8.78 -5.47
C VAL A 106 -2.47 8.17 -6.43
N HIS A 107 -2.73 8.84 -7.54
CA HIS A 107 -3.69 8.36 -8.54
C HIS A 107 -3.09 7.28 -9.46
N GLU A 108 -1.81 7.40 -9.74
CA GLU A 108 -1.12 6.53 -10.70
C GLU A 108 0.06 5.86 -10.00
N ALA A 109 0.28 4.59 -10.32
CA ALA A 109 1.51 3.90 -9.94
C ALA A 109 2.66 4.41 -10.81
N ASP A 110 3.81 4.67 -10.20
CA ASP A 110 5.01 5.03 -10.93
C ASP A 110 5.58 3.79 -11.64
N ALA A 111 5.63 3.83 -12.95
CA ALA A 111 6.12 2.72 -13.77
C ALA A 111 7.61 2.46 -13.55
N ASP A 112 8.41 3.49 -13.29
CA ASP A 112 9.86 3.37 -13.07
C ASP A 112 10.14 2.75 -11.68
N GLU A 113 9.36 3.09 -10.65
CA GLU A 113 9.45 2.44 -9.34
C GLU A 113 9.08 0.96 -9.42
N LEU A 114 8.00 0.60 -10.14
CA LEU A 114 7.61 -0.79 -10.36
C LEU A 114 8.69 -1.56 -11.14
N LYS A 115 9.30 -0.93 -12.13
CA LYS A 115 10.42 -1.52 -12.89
C LYS A 115 11.64 -1.75 -11.99
N ALA A 116 12.01 -0.77 -11.17
CA ALA A 116 13.11 -0.90 -10.22
C ALA A 116 12.85 -2.05 -9.21
N PHE A 117 11.60 -2.21 -8.76
CA PHE A 117 11.20 -3.32 -7.90
C PHE A 117 11.42 -4.68 -8.57
N VAL A 118 11.04 -4.83 -9.85
CA VAL A 118 11.27 -6.05 -10.65
C VAL A 118 12.76 -6.32 -10.82
N GLU A 119 13.56 -5.30 -11.14
CA GLU A 119 15.01 -5.45 -11.25
C GLU A 119 15.68 -5.90 -9.95
N ASN A 120 15.24 -5.35 -8.81
CA ASN A 120 15.73 -5.76 -7.50
C ASN A 120 15.32 -7.19 -7.16
N ALA A 121 14.10 -7.61 -7.49
CA ALA A 121 13.63 -8.98 -7.32
C ALA A 121 14.45 -9.97 -8.17
N GLN A 122 14.87 -9.58 -9.38
CA GLN A 122 15.77 -10.38 -10.21
C GLN A 122 17.17 -10.50 -9.59
N LYS A 123 17.77 -9.37 -9.16
CA LYS A 123 19.09 -9.38 -8.49
C LYS A 123 19.08 -10.23 -7.22
N ALA A 124 17.96 -10.26 -6.50
CA ALA A 124 17.76 -11.10 -5.32
C ALA A 124 17.47 -12.57 -5.65
N GLY A 125 17.35 -12.96 -6.93
CA GLY A 125 17.05 -14.33 -7.34
C GLY A 125 15.59 -14.76 -7.12
N LEU A 126 14.69 -13.82 -6.82
CA LEU A 126 13.25 -14.06 -6.64
C LEU A 126 12.52 -14.22 -7.97
N LEU A 127 13.05 -13.59 -9.02
CA LEU A 127 12.54 -13.70 -10.40
C LEU A 127 13.62 -14.31 -11.30
N ARG A 128 13.28 -15.40 -12.00
CA ARG A 128 14.21 -16.09 -12.92
C ARG A 128 14.43 -15.36 -14.25
N ALA A 129 13.42 -14.64 -14.72
CA ALA A 129 13.45 -13.88 -15.96
C ALA A 129 12.71 -12.55 -15.75
N ALA A 130 13.10 -11.52 -16.52
CA ALA A 130 12.37 -10.26 -16.56
C ALA A 130 11.01 -10.51 -17.22
N PRO A 131 9.88 -10.19 -16.55
CA PRO A 131 8.60 -10.17 -17.22
C PRO A 131 8.53 -9.02 -18.21
N ASP A 132 7.67 -9.13 -19.21
CA ASP A 132 7.34 -7.98 -20.06
C ASP A 132 6.51 -6.99 -19.25
N LEU A 133 7.06 -5.80 -19.03
CA LEU A 133 6.44 -4.71 -18.28
C LEU A 133 5.75 -3.67 -19.17
N SER A 134 5.74 -3.88 -20.48
CA SER A 134 5.20 -2.89 -21.43
C SER A 134 3.73 -2.53 -21.21
N ARG A 135 2.98 -3.47 -20.58
CA ARG A 135 1.57 -3.31 -20.24
C ARG A 135 1.28 -3.35 -18.73
N LEU A 136 2.30 -3.19 -17.90
CA LEU A 136 2.12 -3.26 -16.44
C LEU A 136 1.28 -2.09 -15.91
N VAL A 137 1.47 -0.89 -16.47
CA VAL A 137 0.66 0.29 -16.14
C VAL A 137 -0.15 0.68 -17.37
N GLU A 138 -1.39 0.26 -17.42
CA GLU A 138 -2.33 0.63 -18.48
C GLU A 138 -3.27 1.74 -18.02
N LYS A 139 -3.52 2.71 -18.91
CA LYS A 139 -4.60 3.70 -18.74
C LYS A 139 -5.85 3.17 -19.46
N PRO A 140 -6.93 2.85 -18.74
CA PRO A 140 -8.15 2.29 -19.32
C PRO A 140 -8.94 3.26 -20.19
#